data_534ec95055fa710543fa5396589c7376
#
_entry.id   534ec95055fa710543fa5396589c7376
#
_cell.length_a   1.000
_cell.length_b   1.000
_cell.length_c   1.000
_cell.angle_alpha   90.00
_cell.angle_beta   90.00
_cell.angle_gamma   90.00
#
_symmetry.space_group_name_H-M   'P 1'
#
loop_
_entity.id
_entity.type
_entity.pdbx_description
1 polymer ?
#
loop_
_entity_poly.entity_id
_entity_poly.type
_entity_poly.pdbx_seq_one_letter_code
_entity_poly.pdbx_strand_id
1 'polypeptide(L)'
;DFTAADVKFTVERLPAIPNNPNSYVSAVRGVVGVDIVDAHTVRFRTDRPNPTLPKQMSIMSIVSHTAAAGAAPSDVASGKAAVGTGPYRFASFAPGSQLVLTRFDGYWGGRRPWERITFRVISSDASRISALLAGDVDIVDFVPPTMLPTLQGNQAITVTTRPSARVIYLAANQGPDRHPEITDRNGAALDRNPLKDLR
;
A
#
# COMPACT_ATOMS: atom_id res chain seq x y z
N ASP A 1 15.48 -15.41 9.07
CA ASP A 1 14.98 -14.70 10.26
C ASP A 1 14.95 -13.20 9.96
N PHE A 2 14.00 -12.50 10.54
CA PHE A 2 13.90 -11.04 10.48
C PHE A 2 14.91 -10.40 11.44
N THR A 3 15.67 -9.41 10.97
CA THR A 3 16.72 -8.75 11.74
C THR A 3 16.73 -7.23 11.53
N ALA A 4 17.54 -6.55 12.33
CA ALA A 4 17.81 -5.11 12.20
C ALA A 4 18.38 -4.73 10.81
N ALA A 5 19.09 -5.65 10.16
CA ALA A 5 19.62 -5.45 8.81
C ALA A 5 18.51 -5.28 7.77
N ASP A 6 17.38 -6.01 7.91
CA ASP A 6 16.23 -5.89 7.00
C ASP A 6 15.57 -4.52 7.12
N VAL A 7 15.47 -3.99 8.35
CA VAL A 7 14.92 -2.64 8.61
C VAL A 7 15.81 -1.58 7.97
N LYS A 8 17.12 -1.61 8.24
CA LYS A 8 18.08 -0.68 7.67
C LYS A 8 18.06 -0.71 6.14
N PHE A 9 18.16 -1.90 5.56
CA PHE A 9 18.10 -2.09 4.11
C PHE A 9 16.83 -1.52 3.51
N THR A 10 15.67 -1.80 4.12
CA THR A 10 14.39 -1.32 3.61
C THR A 10 14.34 0.21 3.55
N VAL A 11 14.74 0.87 4.63
CA VAL A 11 14.69 2.34 4.72
C VAL A 11 15.67 2.98 3.75
N GLU A 12 16.90 2.50 3.69
CA GLU A 12 17.95 3.08 2.86
C GLU A 12 17.73 2.88 1.35
N ARG A 13 17.04 1.79 0.95
CA ARG A 13 16.74 1.55 -0.47
C ARG A 13 15.61 2.43 -1.02
N LEU A 14 14.69 2.92 -0.18
CA LEU A 14 13.49 3.64 -0.65
C LEU A 14 13.80 4.83 -1.56
N PRO A 15 14.74 5.74 -1.23
CA PRO A 15 15.07 6.84 -2.10
C PRO A 15 15.85 6.43 -3.36
N ALA A 16 16.44 5.22 -3.35
CA ALA A 16 17.26 4.72 -4.46
C ALA A 16 16.46 3.95 -5.53
N ILE A 17 15.17 3.69 -5.32
CA ILE A 17 14.33 2.98 -6.30
C ILE A 17 13.92 3.95 -7.41
N PRO A 18 14.44 3.83 -8.65
CA PRO A 18 14.09 4.72 -9.73
C PRO A 18 12.64 4.51 -10.17
N ASN A 19 11.97 5.61 -10.57
CA ASN A 19 10.61 5.59 -11.12
C ASN A 19 9.58 4.86 -10.24
N ASN A 20 9.72 4.94 -8.91
CA ASN A 20 8.80 4.31 -7.98
C ASN A 20 7.47 5.10 -7.90
N PRO A 21 6.37 4.65 -8.51
CA PRO A 21 5.12 5.40 -8.54
C PRO A 21 4.44 5.48 -7.17
N ASN A 22 4.74 4.54 -6.27
CA ASN A 22 4.18 4.46 -4.91
C ASN A 22 5.31 4.59 -3.88
N SER A 23 6.05 5.69 -3.95
CA SER A 23 7.19 5.91 -3.08
C SER A 23 6.78 6.04 -1.61
N TYR A 24 7.25 5.12 -0.76
CA TYR A 24 7.17 5.23 0.70
C TYR A 24 8.21 6.18 1.30
N VAL A 25 8.89 6.99 0.48
CA VAL A 25 9.86 8.00 0.96
C VAL A 25 9.21 8.96 1.96
N SER A 26 7.92 9.27 1.79
CA SER A 26 7.18 10.08 2.76
C SER A 26 7.10 9.46 4.15
N ALA A 27 7.11 8.13 4.26
CA ALA A 27 7.06 7.41 5.54
C ALA A 27 8.36 7.52 6.35
N VAL A 28 9.47 7.82 5.68
CA VAL A 28 10.80 7.97 6.28
C VAL A 28 11.31 9.42 6.19
N ARG A 29 10.41 10.36 5.91
CA ARG A 29 10.79 11.79 5.82
C ARG A 29 11.42 12.28 7.11
N GLY A 30 12.57 12.92 7.01
CA GLY A 30 13.33 13.42 8.15
C GLY A 30 14.23 12.37 8.81
N VAL A 31 14.21 11.11 8.37
CA VAL A 31 15.19 10.12 8.79
C VAL A 31 16.49 10.37 8.04
N VAL A 32 17.56 10.64 8.79
CA VAL A 32 18.91 10.91 8.25
C VAL A 32 19.86 9.73 8.43
N GLY A 33 19.44 8.68 9.14
CA GLY A 33 20.22 7.45 9.28
C GLY A 33 19.51 6.39 10.11
N VAL A 34 19.95 5.14 9.89
CA VAL A 34 19.52 3.96 10.64
C VAL A 34 20.76 3.22 11.13
N ASP A 35 20.96 3.22 12.43
CA ASP A 35 22.08 2.53 13.07
C ASP A 35 21.60 1.18 13.61
N ILE A 36 22.34 0.10 13.31
CA ILE A 36 22.12 -1.22 13.91
C ILE A 36 22.82 -1.24 15.26
N VAL A 37 22.06 -1.39 16.35
CA VAL A 37 22.58 -1.49 17.71
C VAL A 37 22.95 -2.94 18.01
N ASP A 38 22.04 -3.86 17.65
CA ASP A 38 22.24 -5.32 17.72
C ASP A 38 21.35 -6.01 16.66
N ALA A 39 21.30 -7.34 16.67
CA ALA A 39 20.55 -8.11 15.68
C ALA A 39 19.06 -7.78 15.62
N HIS A 40 18.47 -7.22 16.68
CA HIS A 40 17.03 -6.96 16.80
C HIS A 40 16.69 -5.52 17.22
N THR A 41 17.70 -4.67 17.34
CA THR A 41 17.54 -3.28 17.76
C THR A 41 18.10 -2.32 16.71
N VAL A 42 17.28 -1.37 16.27
CA VAL A 42 17.68 -0.28 15.39
C VAL A 42 17.45 1.06 16.08
N ARG A 43 18.29 2.03 15.75
CA ARG A 43 18.14 3.42 16.13
C ARG A 43 17.95 4.28 14.89
N PHE A 44 16.82 4.99 14.80
CA PHE A 44 16.59 5.99 13.77
C PHE A 44 17.14 7.33 14.25
N ARG A 45 17.94 7.95 13.41
CA ARG A 45 18.36 9.35 13.59
C ARG A 45 17.51 10.25 12.69
N THR A 46 16.96 11.32 13.26
CA THR A 46 16.13 12.29 12.55
C THR A 46 16.77 13.65 12.54
N ASP A 47 16.51 14.46 11.51
CA ASP A 47 16.99 15.84 11.36
C ASP A 47 16.41 16.77 12.43
N ARG A 48 15.26 16.43 12.98
CA ARG A 48 14.54 17.15 14.04
C ARG A 48 13.63 16.19 14.80
N PRO A 49 13.13 16.55 16.00
CA PRO A 49 12.18 15.72 16.72
C PRO A 49 10.95 15.38 15.86
N ASN A 50 10.66 14.09 15.70
CA ASN A 50 9.52 13.58 14.93
C ASN A 50 8.73 12.54 15.74
N PRO A 51 7.81 12.95 16.62
CA PRO A 51 7.03 12.05 17.45
C PRO A 51 6.05 11.19 16.62
N THR A 52 5.77 11.57 15.37
CA THR A 52 4.85 10.83 14.48
C THR A 52 5.54 9.77 13.64
N LEU A 53 6.87 9.67 13.68
CA LEU A 53 7.66 8.74 12.85
C LEU A 53 7.17 7.28 12.97
N PRO A 54 6.89 6.70 14.16
CA PRO A 54 6.42 5.32 14.24
C PRO A 54 5.10 5.10 13.48
N LYS A 55 4.19 6.07 13.55
CA LYS A 55 2.92 6.00 12.81
C LYS A 55 3.14 6.17 11.30
N GLN A 56 4.03 7.05 10.88
CA GLN A 56 4.37 7.22 9.47
C GLN A 56 4.97 5.93 8.87
N MET A 57 5.83 5.26 9.64
CA MET A 57 6.46 4.00 9.22
C MET A 57 5.51 2.79 9.23
N SER A 58 4.37 2.87 9.91
CA SER A 58 3.42 1.74 10.02
C SER A 58 2.81 1.30 8.69
N ILE A 59 2.86 2.13 7.66
CA ILE A 59 2.40 1.79 6.30
C ILE A 59 3.46 1.06 5.48
N MET A 60 4.70 1.02 5.96
CA MET A 60 5.83 0.45 5.24
C MET A 60 6.01 -1.02 5.59
N SER A 61 6.07 -1.88 4.58
CA SER A 61 6.45 -3.28 4.75
C SER A 61 7.97 -3.42 4.68
N ILE A 62 8.54 -4.15 5.65
CA ILE A 62 9.97 -4.46 5.64
C ILE A 62 10.23 -5.61 4.67
N VAL A 63 11.25 -5.47 3.84
CA VAL A 63 11.70 -6.49 2.89
C VAL A 63 12.97 -7.16 3.39
N SER A 64 13.12 -8.46 3.09
CA SER A 64 14.34 -9.20 3.45
C SER A 64 15.53 -8.66 2.67
N HIS A 65 16.59 -8.24 3.39
CA HIS A 65 17.81 -7.76 2.74
C HIS A 65 18.51 -8.86 1.96
N THR A 66 18.49 -10.09 2.47
CA THR A 66 19.13 -11.24 1.80
C THR A 66 18.41 -11.65 0.51
N ALA A 67 17.08 -11.50 0.46
CA ALA A 67 16.31 -11.84 -0.73
C ALA A 67 16.22 -10.68 -1.75
N ALA A 68 16.29 -9.44 -1.27
CA ALA A 68 16.09 -8.26 -2.10
C ALA A 68 17.38 -7.47 -2.41
N ALA A 69 18.50 -7.77 -1.76
CA ALA A 69 19.78 -7.17 -2.10
C ALA A 69 20.22 -7.63 -3.49
N GLY A 70 20.39 -6.68 -4.41
CA GLY A 70 20.71 -6.97 -5.82
C GLY A 70 19.56 -7.49 -6.67
N ALA A 71 18.35 -7.64 -6.11
CA ALA A 71 17.17 -8.04 -6.86
C ALA A 71 16.76 -6.91 -7.84
N ALA A 72 16.54 -7.27 -9.09
CA ALA A 72 15.97 -6.36 -10.06
C ALA A 72 14.50 -6.02 -9.71
N PRO A 73 13.97 -4.88 -10.16
CA PRO A 73 12.54 -4.57 -9.98
C PRO A 73 11.60 -5.68 -10.49
N SER A 74 12.01 -6.39 -11.54
CA SER A 74 11.30 -7.56 -12.07
C SER A 74 11.27 -8.75 -11.10
N ASP A 75 12.29 -8.96 -10.28
CA ASP A 75 12.33 -10.05 -9.30
C ASP A 75 11.36 -9.76 -8.14
N VAL A 76 11.19 -8.48 -7.80
CA VAL A 76 10.17 -8.04 -6.82
C VAL A 76 8.77 -8.20 -7.43
N ALA A 77 8.57 -7.74 -8.66
CA ALA A 77 7.28 -7.83 -9.36
C ALA A 77 6.85 -9.27 -9.63
N SER A 78 7.79 -10.17 -9.93
CA SER A 78 7.52 -11.61 -10.11
C SER A 78 7.33 -12.38 -8.79
N GLY A 79 7.59 -11.73 -7.64
CA GLY A 79 7.53 -12.37 -6.32
C GLY A 79 8.74 -13.21 -5.95
N LYS A 80 9.76 -13.30 -6.80
CA LYS A 80 10.99 -14.05 -6.51
C LYS A 80 11.71 -13.54 -5.26
N ALA A 81 11.65 -12.22 -5.02
CA ALA A 81 12.17 -11.57 -3.82
C ALA A 81 11.10 -11.37 -2.71
N ALA A 82 9.90 -11.92 -2.87
CA ALA A 82 8.81 -11.79 -1.89
C ALA A 82 8.99 -12.77 -0.72
N VAL A 83 9.99 -12.52 0.11
CA VAL A 83 10.27 -13.26 1.34
C VAL A 83 9.84 -12.43 2.53
N GLY A 84 8.94 -12.97 3.35
CA GLY A 84 8.38 -12.31 4.52
C GLY A 84 8.22 -13.25 5.71
N THR A 85 7.75 -12.71 6.83
CA THR A 85 7.51 -13.44 8.09
C THR A 85 6.04 -13.76 8.33
N GLY A 86 5.20 -13.57 7.30
CA GLY A 86 3.76 -13.74 7.39
C GLY A 86 3.28 -15.19 7.33
N PRO A 87 1.99 -15.42 7.55
CA PRO A 87 1.38 -16.76 7.58
C PRO A 87 1.17 -17.36 6.19
N TYR A 88 1.39 -16.61 5.14
CA TYR A 88 1.23 -17.08 3.77
C TYR A 88 2.48 -16.81 2.94
N ARG A 89 2.76 -17.70 2.00
CA ARG A 89 3.86 -17.60 1.04
C ARG A 89 3.32 -17.16 -0.31
N PHE A 90 4.11 -16.39 -1.02
CA PHE A 90 3.86 -16.05 -2.41
C PHE A 90 3.81 -17.32 -3.26
N ALA A 91 2.79 -17.42 -4.12
CA ALA A 91 2.66 -18.52 -5.10
C ALA A 91 2.74 -17.98 -6.53
N SER A 92 1.93 -16.97 -6.87
CA SER A 92 1.96 -16.35 -8.19
C SER A 92 1.37 -14.94 -8.18
N PHE A 93 1.78 -14.12 -9.15
CA PHE A 93 1.23 -12.80 -9.39
C PHE A 93 1.05 -12.54 -10.87
N ALA A 94 -0.16 -12.20 -11.28
CA ALA A 94 -0.49 -11.73 -12.61
C ALA A 94 -0.92 -10.26 -12.49
N PRO A 95 -0.08 -9.31 -12.94
CA PRO A 95 -0.37 -7.88 -12.82
C PRO A 95 -1.74 -7.51 -13.40
N GLY A 96 -2.52 -6.71 -12.67
CA GLY A 96 -3.87 -6.30 -13.06
C GLY A 96 -4.94 -7.41 -13.02
N SER A 97 -4.59 -8.63 -12.62
CA SER A 97 -5.50 -9.78 -12.57
C SER A 97 -5.60 -10.37 -11.16
N GLN A 98 -4.54 -11.01 -10.68
CA GLN A 98 -4.60 -11.69 -9.38
C GLN A 98 -3.23 -11.86 -8.70
N LEU A 99 -3.28 -11.98 -7.37
CA LEU A 99 -2.19 -12.46 -6.52
C LEU A 99 -2.65 -13.73 -5.81
N VAL A 100 -1.85 -14.79 -5.85
CA VAL A 100 -2.13 -16.06 -5.18
C VAL A 100 -1.11 -16.29 -4.08
N LEU A 101 -1.59 -16.62 -2.91
CA LEU A 101 -0.80 -16.97 -1.74
C LEU A 101 -1.18 -18.38 -1.26
N THR A 102 -0.21 -19.12 -0.71
CA THR A 102 -0.42 -20.42 -0.09
C THR A 102 -0.02 -20.38 1.38
N ARG A 103 -0.73 -21.13 2.23
CA ARG A 103 -0.46 -21.19 3.67
C ARG A 103 0.95 -21.67 3.95
N PHE A 104 1.58 -21.05 4.93
CA PHE A 104 2.83 -21.48 5.51
C PHE A 104 2.55 -22.19 6.84
N ASP A 105 2.56 -23.52 6.84
CA ASP A 105 2.25 -24.32 8.03
C ASP A 105 3.31 -24.17 9.17
N GLY A 106 4.54 -23.73 8.84
CA GLY A 106 5.58 -23.37 9.80
C GLY A 106 5.49 -21.94 10.35
N TYR A 107 4.37 -21.24 10.18
CA TYR A 107 4.21 -19.88 10.68
C TYR A 107 4.25 -19.86 12.22
N TRP A 108 5.08 -18.98 12.80
CA TRP A 108 5.29 -18.85 14.24
C TRP A 108 4.02 -18.52 15.05
N GLY A 109 3.02 -17.87 14.43
CA GLY A 109 1.73 -17.52 15.04
C GLY A 109 0.66 -18.61 14.89
N GLY A 110 1.06 -19.86 14.57
CA GLY A 110 0.18 -21.01 14.42
C GLY A 110 -0.50 -21.10 13.05
N ARG A 111 -1.05 -22.28 12.77
CA ARG A 111 -1.68 -22.63 11.50
C ARG A 111 -2.89 -21.74 11.22
N ARG A 112 -2.99 -21.21 10.01
CA ARG A 112 -4.13 -20.40 9.54
C ARG A 112 -5.18 -21.26 8.85
N PRO A 113 -6.47 -20.85 8.86
CA PRO A 113 -7.56 -21.70 8.39
C PRO A 113 -7.52 -21.98 6.89
N TRP A 114 -7.23 -20.96 6.07
CA TRP A 114 -7.24 -21.10 4.61
C TRP A 114 -5.93 -21.64 4.08
N GLU A 115 -6.02 -22.60 3.14
CA GLU A 115 -4.84 -23.18 2.48
C GLU A 115 -4.30 -22.27 1.37
N ARG A 116 -5.22 -21.54 0.75
CA ARG A 116 -4.94 -20.62 -0.36
C ARG A 116 -5.75 -19.36 -0.20
N ILE A 117 -5.15 -18.22 -0.54
CA ILE A 117 -5.81 -16.93 -0.67
C ILE A 117 -5.54 -16.42 -2.06
N THR A 118 -6.60 -16.03 -2.79
CA THR A 118 -6.50 -15.41 -4.10
C THR A 118 -7.08 -14.00 -4.03
N PHE A 119 -6.23 -12.99 -4.21
CA PHE A 119 -6.67 -11.62 -4.39
C PHE A 119 -6.95 -11.39 -5.86
N ARG A 120 -8.19 -11.08 -6.21
CA ARG A 120 -8.62 -10.76 -7.58
C ARG A 120 -8.77 -9.27 -7.75
N VAL A 121 -8.21 -8.71 -8.83
CA VAL A 121 -8.38 -7.30 -9.17
C VAL A 121 -9.66 -7.15 -9.99
N ILE A 122 -10.69 -6.55 -9.38
CA ILE A 122 -11.96 -6.22 -10.05
C ILE A 122 -12.17 -4.73 -9.91
N SER A 123 -11.89 -3.97 -10.95
CA SER A 123 -11.90 -2.50 -10.93
C SER A 123 -13.29 -1.88 -10.81
N SER A 124 -14.32 -2.52 -11.38
CA SER A 124 -15.70 -2.06 -11.30
C SER A 124 -16.33 -2.42 -9.96
N ASP A 125 -16.84 -1.42 -9.25
CA ASP A 125 -17.55 -1.60 -7.97
C ASP A 125 -18.76 -2.52 -8.13
N ALA A 126 -19.57 -2.31 -9.17
CA ALA A 126 -20.73 -3.13 -9.45
C ALA A 126 -20.35 -4.60 -9.70
N SER A 127 -19.29 -4.84 -10.49
CA SER A 127 -18.81 -6.19 -10.77
C SER A 127 -18.26 -6.88 -9.52
N ARG A 128 -17.59 -6.13 -8.62
CA ARG A 128 -17.12 -6.69 -7.33
C ARG A 128 -18.27 -7.17 -6.47
N ILE A 129 -19.33 -6.36 -6.34
CA ILE A 129 -20.52 -6.72 -5.55
C ILE A 129 -21.26 -7.89 -6.19
N SER A 130 -21.40 -7.89 -7.52
CA SER A 130 -22.02 -9.03 -8.23
C SER A 130 -21.24 -10.32 -8.02
N ALA A 131 -19.92 -10.29 -8.05
CA ALA A 131 -19.07 -11.46 -7.78
C ALA A 131 -19.25 -11.99 -6.34
N LEU A 132 -19.42 -11.10 -5.34
CA LEU A 132 -19.73 -11.51 -3.97
C LEU A 132 -21.11 -12.16 -3.86
N LEU A 133 -22.11 -11.55 -4.48
CA LEU A 133 -23.49 -12.06 -4.46
C LEU A 133 -23.62 -13.42 -5.20
N ALA A 134 -22.83 -13.63 -6.23
CA ALA A 134 -22.75 -14.89 -6.98
C ALA A 134 -21.91 -15.98 -6.27
N GLY A 135 -21.14 -15.61 -5.23
CA GLY A 135 -20.23 -16.56 -4.57
C GLY A 135 -18.91 -16.79 -5.31
N ASP A 136 -18.59 -15.96 -6.32
CA ASP A 136 -17.32 -16.02 -7.06
C ASP A 136 -16.13 -15.50 -6.24
N VAL A 137 -16.40 -14.72 -5.21
CA VAL A 137 -15.45 -14.24 -4.20
C VAL A 137 -16.09 -14.31 -2.82
N ASP A 138 -15.27 -14.59 -1.80
CA ASP A 138 -15.72 -14.74 -0.41
C ASP A 138 -15.69 -13.42 0.36
N ILE A 139 -14.83 -12.49 -0.03
CA ILE A 139 -14.62 -11.21 0.66
C ILE A 139 -14.47 -10.09 -0.36
N VAL A 140 -15.11 -8.97 -0.08
CA VAL A 140 -14.94 -7.72 -0.84
C VAL A 140 -14.52 -6.61 0.11
N ASP A 141 -13.46 -5.90 -0.25
CA ASP A 141 -13.03 -4.67 0.40
C ASP A 141 -13.55 -3.43 -0.37
N PHE A 142 -13.69 -2.30 0.32
CA PHE A 142 -14.18 -1.04 -0.25
C PHE A 142 -15.56 -1.13 -0.91
N VAL A 143 -16.56 -1.49 -0.09
CA VAL A 143 -17.96 -1.49 -0.52
C VAL A 143 -18.45 -0.04 -0.68
N PRO A 144 -19.01 0.34 -1.86
CA PRO A 144 -19.62 1.65 -2.03
C PRO A 144 -20.80 1.85 -1.06
N PRO A 145 -20.93 3.02 -0.42
CA PRO A 145 -22.02 3.29 0.52
C PRO A 145 -23.42 3.03 -0.06
N THR A 146 -23.61 3.26 -1.36
CA THR A 146 -24.87 3.02 -2.07
C THR A 146 -25.26 1.54 -2.15
N MET A 147 -24.30 0.63 -2.02
CA MET A 147 -24.54 -0.82 -2.06
C MET A 147 -24.73 -1.45 -0.67
N LEU A 148 -24.48 -0.70 0.40
CA LEU A 148 -24.60 -1.20 1.77
C LEU A 148 -26.01 -1.72 2.09
N PRO A 149 -27.11 -1.03 1.75
CA PRO A 149 -28.47 -1.54 2.08
C PRO A 149 -28.74 -2.91 1.44
N THR A 150 -28.33 -3.11 0.19
CA THR A 150 -28.51 -4.38 -0.53
C THR A 150 -27.73 -5.52 0.16
N LEU A 151 -26.49 -5.28 0.58
CA LEU A 151 -25.67 -6.30 1.23
C LEU A 151 -26.16 -6.58 2.66
N GLN A 152 -26.57 -5.55 3.40
CA GLN A 152 -27.12 -5.71 4.77
C GLN A 152 -28.45 -6.45 4.79
N GLY A 153 -29.23 -6.38 3.71
CA GLY A 153 -30.45 -7.15 3.55
C GLY A 153 -30.25 -8.62 3.21
N ASN A 154 -29.03 -9.04 2.85
CA ASN A 154 -28.71 -10.42 2.52
C ASN A 154 -28.17 -11.18 3.75
N GLN A 155 -28.94 -12.15 4.24
CA GLN A 155 -28.59 -12.96 5.43
C GLN A 155 -27.32 -13.81 5.27
N ALA A 156 -26.90 -14.09 4.04
CA ALA A 156 -25.68 -14.85 3.76
C ALA A 156 -24.40 -13.98 3.80
N ILE A 157 -24.55 -12.66 3.94
CA ILE A 157 -23.42 -11.72 3.90
C ILE A 157 -23.29 -10.99 5.23
N THR A 158 -22.09 -10.98 5.78
CA THR A 158 -21.76 -10.16 6.94
C THR A 158 -21.08 -8.87 6.49
N VAL A 159 -21.69 -7.73 6.81
CA VAL A 159 -21.12 -6.40 6.52
C VAL A 159 -20.48 -5.85 7.79
N THR A 160 -19.17 -5.59 7.72
CA THR A 160 -18.42 -4.97 8.83
C THR A 160 -18.00 -3.55 8.45
N THR A 161 -18.33 -2.59 9.28
CA THR A 161 -17.92 -1.18 9.11
C THR A 161 -17.03 -0.75 10.27
N ARG A 162 -16.03 0.08 9.97
CA ARG A 162 -15.16 0.67 11.00
C ARG A 162 -14.91 2.14 10.68
N PRO A 163 -14.82 3.00 11.69
CA PRO A 163 -14.38 4.39 11.50
C PRO A 163 -13.01 4.42 10.83
N SER A 164 -12.87 5.27 9.81
CA SER A 164 -11.60 5.50 9.13
C SER A 164 -10.96 6.79 9.61
N ALA A 165 -9.64 6.81 9.74
CA ALA A 165 -8.86 8.03 9.95
C ALA A 165 -8.64 8.84 8.65
N ARG A 166 -9.30 8.45 7.55
CA ARG A 166 -9.19 9.14 6.26
C ARG A 166 -9.96 10.45 6.30
N VAL A 167 -9.31 11.52 5.88
CA VAL A 167 -9.93 12.83 5.62
C VAL A 167 -10.05 13.00 4.11
N ILE A 168 -11.25 13.35 3.66
CA ILE A 168 -11.51 13.70 2.25
C ILE A 168 -11.68 15.21 2.19
N TYR A 169 -10.90 15.87 1.35
CA TYR A 169 -10.95 17.32 1.20
C TYR A 169 -10.73 17.71 -0.26
N LEU A 170 -11.23 18.88 -0.62
CA LEU A 170 -10.91 19.53 -1.88
C LEU A 170 -9.73 20.48 -1.63
N ALA A 171 -8.67 20.32 -2.41
CA ALA A 171 -7.53 21.22 -2.37
C ALA A 171 -7.49 22.04 -3.65
N ALA A 172 -7.60 23.36 -3.53
CA ALA A 172 -7.35 24.24 -4.65
C ALA A 172 -5.85 24.26 -4.96
N ASN A 173 -5.49 23.97 -6.21
CA ASN A 173 -4.09 24.02 -6.65
C ASN A 173 -3.64 25.47 -6.77
N GLN A 174 -2.93 25.98 -5.78
CA GLN A 174 -2.32 27.32 -5.78
C GLN A 174 -0.84 27.28 -6.20
N GLY A 175 -0.42 26.24 -6.89
CA GLY A 175 0.92 26.07 -7.45
C GLY A 175 1.31 27.11 -8.50
N PRO A 176 2.30 26.81 -9.36
CA PRO A 176 2.77 27.75 -10.38
C PRO A 176 1.63 28.23 -11.30
N ASP A 177 1.80 29.42 -11.89
CA ASP A 177 0.79 30.02 -12.77
C ASP A 177 0.52 29.14 -13.98
N ARG A 178 1.57 28.58 -14.59
CA ARG A 178 1.44 27.58 -15.64
C ARG A 178 1.50 26.18 -15.03
N HIS A 179 0.42 25.45 -15.16
CA HIS A 179 0.33 24.05 -14.77
C HIS A 179 -0.39 23.25 -15.86
N PRO A 180 0.12 22.10 -16.30
CA PRO A 180 -0.43 21.34 -17.43
C PRO A 180 -1.88 20.88 -17.21
N GLU A 181 -2.30 20.75 -15.95
CA GLU A 181 -3.66 20.33 -15.58
C GLU A 181 -4.65 21.51 -15.40
N ILE A 182 -4.16 22.76 -15.51
CA ILE A 182 -5.00 23.95 -15.39
C ILE A 182 -5.25 24.49 -16.78
N THR A 183 -6.41 24.19 -17.33
CA THR A 183 -6.80 24.54 -18.69
C THR A 183 -8.11 25.33 -18.70
N ASP A 184 -8.38 26.03 -19.81
CA ASP A 184 -9.69 26.58 -20.06
C ASP A 184 -10.70 25.49 -20.46
N ARG A 185 -11.94 25.87 -20.71
CA ARG A 185 -13.01 24.94 -21.10
C ARG A 185 -12.77 24.22 -22.43
N ASN A 186 -11.81 24.68 -23.25
CA ASN A 186 -11.44 24.08 -24.52
C ASN A 186 -10.18 23.21 -24.41
N GLY A 187 -9.61 23.06 -23.20
CA GLY A 187 -8.39 22.29 -22.94
C GLY A 187 -7.09 23.06 -23.20
N ALA A 188 -7.14 24.36 -23.51
CA ALA A 188 -5.94 25.17 -23.68
C ALA A 188 -5.36 25.57 -22.32
N ALA A 189 -4.03 25.44 -22.18
CA ALA A 189 -3.32 25.79 -20.94
C ALA A 189 -3.49 27.28 -20.63
N LEU A 190 -3.82 27.60 -19.38
CA LEU A 190 -3.92 28.96 -18.89
C LEU A 190 -2.54 29.52 -18.56
N ASP A 191 -2.30 30.78 -18.89
CA ASP A 191 -1.07 31.50 -18.54
C ASP A 191 -1.02 31.91 -17.07
N ARG A 192 -2.16 31.96 -16.40
CA ARG A 192 -2.29 32.31 -14.99
C ARG A 192 -3.20 31.30 -14.29
N ASN A 193 -2.79 30.87 -13.12
CA ASN A 193 -3.59 30.01 -12.26
C ASN A 193 -4.72 30.82 -11.60
N PRO A 194 -6.00 30.62 -11.98
CA PRO A 194 -7.10 31.39 -11.44
C PRO A 194 -7.38 31.09 -9.96
N LEU A 195 -6.87 29.96 -9.44
CA LEU A 195 -7.05 29.55 -8.04
C LEU A 195 -6.10 30.26 -7.06
N LYS A 196 -5.13 31.04 -7.58
CA LYS A 196 -4.27 31.90 -6.75
C LYS A 196 -4.96 33.16 -6.25
N ASP A 197 -6.05 33.55 -6.86
CA ASP A 197 -6.74 34.83 -6.59
C ASP A 197 -8.07 34.61 -5.85
N LEU A 198 -8.08 33.65 -4.94
CA LEU A 198 -9.21 33.43 -4.03
C LEU A 198 -9.19 34.54 -2.96
N ARG A 199 -9.83 35.65 -3.25
CA ARG A 199 -10.24 36.67 -2.28
C ARG A 199 -11.67 36.48 -1.87
#